data_725099d32f1fe9437aead92fd50b78a4
#
_entry.id   725099d32f1fe9437aead92fd50b78a4
#
_cell.length_a   1.000
_cell.length_b   1.000
_cell.length_c   1.000
_cell.angle_alpha   90.00
_cell.angle_beta   90.00
_cell.angle_gamma   90.00
#
_symmetry.space_group_name_H-M   'P 1'
#
loop_
_entity.id
_entity.type
_entity.pdbx_description
1 polymer ?
#
loop_
_entity_poly.entity_id
_entity_poly.type
_entity_poly.pdbx_seq_one_letter_code
_entity_poly.pdbx_strand_id
1 'polypeptide(L)'
;KTLSGTELLGADYAYLVPADCLEDMTSPDFLKTEEYSKKQFVKKINTAYKDSGLDENNPFGDIQVVSQTNMGYVTKIQVGNVVMSGDVFAKILGLNSPFFAIKDGKITTKGKGSGFGVSLYTANIMARSGSTYEDIINKFYSGVAIVSR
;
A
#
# COMPACT_ATOMS: atom_id res chain seq x y z
N LYS A 1 5.05 -10.68 -1.43
CA LYS A 1 6.25 -10.05 -2.05
C LYS A 1 6.21 -8.56 -1.85
N THR A 2 7.40 -7.93 -1.80
CA THR A 2 7.54 -6.49 -1.98
C THR A 2 7.40 -6.12 -3.46
N LEU A 3 7.24 -4.83 -3.72
CA LEU A 3 7.10 -4.28 -5.08
C LEU A 3 8.46 -4.05 -5.74
N SER A 4 8.48 -4.09 -7.07
CA SER A 4 9.62 -3.67 -7.88
C SER A 4 9.73 -2.15 -7.92
N GLY A 5 10.89 -1.61 -7.53
CA GLY A 5 11.15 -0.18 -7.66
C GLY A 5 11.21 0.26 -9.12
N THR A 6 11.84 -0.51 -9.98
CA THR A 6 11.93 -0.19 -11.42
C THR A 6 10.55 -0.09 -12.07
N GLU A 7 9.64 -1.02 -11.76
CA GLU A 7 8.32 -1.10 -12.39
C GLU A 7 7.43 0.10 -12.02
N LEU A 8 7.51 0.57 -10.78
CA LEU A 8 6.58 1.57 -10.26
C LEU A 8 7.20 2.94 -10.00
N LEU A 9 8.51 3.01 -9.74
CA LEU A 9 9.21 4.24 -9.39
C LEU A 9 10.23 4.68 -10.46
N GLY A 10 10.62 3.77 -11.37
CA GLY A 10 11.56 4.04 -12.45
C GLY A 10 12.95 3.43 -12.24
N ALA A 11 13.82 3.59 -13.25
CA ALA A 11 15.12 2.93 -13.33
C ALA A 11 16.07 3.25 -12.15
N ASP A 12 15.98 4.44 -11.58
CA ASP A 12 16.82 4.87 -10.44
C ASP A 12 16.56 4.05 -9.16
N TYR A 13 15.45 3.31 -9.12
CA TYR A 13 15.05 2.47 -8.00
C TYR A 13 15.25 0.98 -8.24
N ALA A 14 16.13 0.61 -9.19
CA ALA A 14 16.40 -0.79 -9.54
C ALA A 14 16.94 -1.63 -8.38
N TYR A 15 17.51 -0.99 -7.35
CA TYR A 15 17.96 -1.64 -6.13
C TYR A 15 16.81 -2.16 -5.24
N LEU A 16 15.58 -1.67 -5.41
CA LEU A 16 14.38 -2.18 -4.73
C LEU A 16 13.82 -3.37 -5.51
N VAL A 17 14.18 -4.56 -5.08
CA VAL A 17 13.76 -5.81 -5.75
C VAL A 17 12.54 -6.44 -5.10
N PRO A 18 11.70 -7.16 -5.87
CA PRO A 18 10.61 -7.94 -5.29
C PRO A 18 11.15 -9.07 -4.41
N ALA A 19 10.92 -8.99 -3.12
CA ALA A 19 11.32 -10.01 -2.14
C ALA A 19 10.10 -10.76 -1.60
N ASP A 20 10.23 -12.08 -1.45
CA ASP A 20 9.19 -12.90 -0.82
C ASP A 20 9.13 -12.64 0.69
N CYS A 21 7.93 -12.33 1.18
CA CYS A 21 7.62 -12.02 2.57
C CYS A 21 6.42 -12.87 3.01
N LEU A 22 6.56 -14.19 2.96
CA LEU A 22 5.47 -15.10 3.36
C LEU A 22 5.13 -14.95 4.84
N GLU A 23 6.11 -14.63 5.65
CA GLU A 23 5.99 -14.37 7.09
C GLU A 23 5.01 -13.23 7.39
N ASP A 24 4.90 -12.23 6.50
CA ASP A 24 3.98 -11.11 6.66
C ASP A 24 2.50 -11.58 6.76
N MET A 25 2.18 -12.75 6.20
CA MET A 25 0.82 -13.32 6.30
C MET A 25 0.40 -13.65 7.73
N THR A 26 1.36 -13.82 8.63
CA THR A 26 1.10 -14.08 10.07
C THR A 26 1.12 -12.79 10.90
N SER A 27 1.37 -11.64 10.26
CA SER A 27 1.32 -10.34 10.92
C SER A 27 -0.13 -10.00 11.34
N PRO A 28 -0.35 -9.48 12.55
CA PRO A 28 -1.67 -8.99 12.96
C PRO A 28 -2.20 -7.84 12.10
N ASP A 29 -1.30 -7.12 11.42
CA ASP A 29 -1.65 -6.03 10.48
C ASP A 29 -1.81 -6.51 9.03
N PHE A 30 -1.76 -7.83 8.75
CA PHE A 30 -1.78 -8.35 7.38
C PHE A 30 -3.09 -8.08 6.65
N LEU A 31 -4.22 -8.26 7.32
CA LEU A 31 -5.53 -7.90 6.80
C LEU A 31 -6.24 -6.99 7.80
N LYS A 32 -6.68 -5.83 7.32
CA LYS A 32 -7.46 -4.89 8.12
C LYS A 32 -8.64 -4.40 7.30
N THR A 33 -9.84 -4.54 7.83
CA THR A 33 -11.05 -3.99 7.22
C THR A 33 -11.52 -2.79 8.01
N GLU A 34 -11.72 -1.69 7.31
CA GLU A 34 -12.31 -0.47 7.85
C GLU A 34 -13.64 -0.20 7.17
N GLU A 35 -14.61 0.23 7.94
CA GLU A 35 -15.95 0.58 7.48
C GLU A 35 -16.17 2.08 7.67
N TYR A 36 -16.63 2.74 6.64
CA TYR A 36 -16.91 4.17 6.65
C TYR A 36 -18.40 4.40 6.44
N SER A 37 -19.01 5.21 7.29
CA SER A 37 -20.32 5.76 6.95
C SER A 37 -20.19 6.69 5.72
N LYS A 38 -21.26 6.80 4.92
CA LYS A 38 -21.30 7.68 3.75
C LYS A 38 -20.81 9.10 4.09
N LYS A 39 -21.31 9.67 5.17
CA LYS A 39 -20.94 11.01 5.65
C LYS A 39 -19.45 11.13 6.02
N GLN A 40 -18.89 10.14 6.70
CA GLN A 40 -17.45 10.12 7.06
C GLN A 40 -16.58 10.04 5.82
N PHE A 41 -16.94 9.17 4.86
CA PHE A 41 -16.21 9.02 3.62
C PHE A 41 -16.20 10.33 2.81
N VAL A 42 -17.38 10.90 2.52
CA VAL A 42 -17.51 12.17 1.78
C VAL A 42 -16.72 13.28 2.48
N LYS A 43 -16.84 13.39 3.82
CA LYS A 43 -16.10 14.40 4.58
C LYS A 43 -14.58 14.26 4.42
N LYS A 44 -14.04 13.04 4.50
CA LYS A 44 -12.61 12.82 4.35
C LYS A 44 -12.12 13.20 2.94
N ILE A 45 -12.85 12.77 1.90
CA ILE A 45 -12.50 13.09 0.52
C ILE A 45 -12.59 14.59 0.26
N ASN A 46 -13.70 15.24 0.65
CA ASN A 46 -13.91 16.68 0.41
C ASN A 46 -12.99 17.58 1.26
N THR A 47 -12.43 17.07 2.35
CA THR A 47 -11.37 17.78 3.09
C THR A 47 -10.08 17.88 2.28
N ALA A 48 -9.75 16.83 1.51
CA ALA A 48 -8.56 16.81 0.66
C ALA A 48 -8.81 17.43 -0.72
N TYR A 49 -10.00 17.24 -1.28
CA TYR A 49 -10.39 17.70 -2.61
C TYR A 49 -11.77 18.34 -2.53
N LYS A 50 -11.81 19.68 -2.56
CA LYS A 50 -13.07 20.41 -2.65
C LYS A 50 -13.78 20.03 -3.96
N ASP A 51 -15.09 19.86 -3.88
CA ASP A 51 -15.93 19.55 -5.05
C ASP A 51 -15.55 18.24 -5.75
N SER A 52 -15.33 17.18 -4.98
CA SER A 52 -15.04 15.85 -5.53
C SER A 52 -16.16 15.28 -6.43
N GLY A 53 -17.35 15.90 -6.37
CA GLY A 53 -18.52 15.46 -7.17
C GLY A 53 -19.12 14.13 -6.70
N LEU A 54 -18.82 13.72 -5.46
CA LEU A 54 -19.42 12.51 -4.90
C LEU A 54 -20.90 12.68 -4.62
N ASP A 55 -21.72 11.71 -5.01
CA ASP A 55 -23.11 11.61 -4.56
C ASP A 55 -23.16 11.23 -3.08
N GLU A 56 -23.61 12.14 -2.22
CA GLU A 56 -23.70 11.91 -0.78
C GLU A 56 -24.64 10.75 -0.41
N ASN A 57 -25.59 10.41 -1.27
CA ASN A 57 -26.52 9.30 -1.06
C ASN A 57 -25.89 7.95 -1.44
N ASN A 58 -24.93 7.94 -2.40
CA ASN A 58 -24.25 6.72 -2.86
C ASN A 58 -22.77 6.95 -3.17
N PRO A 59 -21.97 7.50 -2.24
CA PRO A 59 -20.58 7.89 -2.53
C PRO A 59 -19.66 6.71 -2.89
N PHE A 60 -20.04 5.50 -2.51
CA PHE A 60 -19.27 4.28 -2.82
C PHE A 60 -19.52 3.80 -4.27
N GLY A 61 -20.65 4.18 -4.87
CA GLY A 61 -20.94 3.92 -6.29
C GLY A 61 -20.05 4.72 -7.25
N ASP A 62 -19.51 5.83 -6.78
CA ASP A 62 -18.66 6.74 -7.56
C ASP A 62 -17.16 6.43 -7.43
N ILE A 63 -16.82 5.22 -6.96
CA ILE A 63 -15.43 4.79 -6.77
C ILE A 63 -15.10 3.72 -7.81
N GLN A 64 -14.00 3.95 -8.55
CA GLN A 64 -13.47 2.99 -9.50
C GLN A 64 -11.96 2.85 -9.37
N VAL A 65 -11.47 1.63 -9.15
CA VAL A 65 -10.04 1.32 -9.31
C VAL A 65 -9.72 1.34 -10.80
N VAL A 66 -8.98 2.35 -11.25
CA VAL A 66 -8.64 2.56 -12.67
C VAL A 66 -7.48 1.67 -13.08
N SER A 67 -6.49 1.52 -12.21
CA SER A 67 -5.35 0.64 -12.46
C SER A 67 -4.73 0.12 -11.17
N GLN A 68 -4.22 -1.11 -11.24
CA GLN A 68 -3.51 -1.76 -10.17
C GLN A 68 -2.47 -2.74 -10.74
N THR A 69 -1.46 -3.08 -9.94
CA THR A 69 -0.51 -4.12 -10.30
C THR A 69 -1.14 -5.51 -10.18
N ASN A 70 -0.49 -6.52 -10.74
CA ASN A 70 -0.90 -7.93 -10.61
C ASN A 70 -0.97 -8.41 -9.14
N MET A 71 -0.27 -7.73 -8.23
CA MET A 71 -0.29 -8.03 -6.80
C MET A 71 -1.40 -7.29 -6.04
N GLY A 72 -2.16 -6.43 -6.72
CA GLY A 72 -3.27 -5.66 -6.14
C GLY A 72 -2.86 -4.33 -5.51
N TYR A 73 -1.65 -3.82 -5.78
CA TYR A 73 -1.28 -2.44 -5.45
C TYR A 73 -2.05 -1.49 -6.36
N VAL A 74 -2.89 -0.65 -5.78
CA VAL A 74 -3.68 0.33 -6.53
C VAL A 74 -2.77 1.49 -6.96
N THR A 75 -2.54 1.61 -8.26
CA THR A 75 -1.73 2.70 -8.82
C THR A 75 -2.58 3.93 -9.12
N LYS A 76 -3.85 3.73 -9.50
CA LYS A 76 -4.78 4.83 -9.81
C LYS A 76 -6.21 4.47 -9.43
N ILE A 77 -6.89 5.41 -8.79
CA ILE A 77 -8.30 5.30 -8.39
C ILE A 77 -9.03 6.59 -8.75
N GLN A 78 -10.25 6.45 -9.26
CA GLN A 78 -11.20 7.53 -9.45
C GLN A 78 -12.20 7.55 -8.31
N VAL A 79 -12.48 8.73 -7.77
CA VAL A 79 -13.44 8.97 -6.68
C VAL A 79 -14.26 10.21 -7.06
N GLY A 80 -15.49 9.99 -7.52
CA GLY A 80 -16.29 11.02 -8.17
C GLY A 80 -15.54 11.60 -9.39
N ASN A 81 -15.32 12.91 -9.39
CA ASN A 81 -14.61 13.63 -10.47
C ASN A 81 -13.07 13.65 -10.28
N VAL A 82 -12.56 13.10 -9.17
CA VAL A 82 -11.13 13.17 -8.84
C VAL A 82 -10.44 11.85 -9.16
N VAL A 83 -9.32 11.94 -9.87
CA VAL A 83 -8.41 10.81 -10.10
C VAL A 83 -7.14 11.03 -9.28
N MET A 84 -6.77 10.03 -8.49
CA MET A 84 -5.59 10.08 -7.60
C MET A 84 -4.85 8.75 -7.57
N SER A 85 -3.63 8.74 -6.98
CA SER A 85 -2.92 7.49 -6.73
C SER A 85 -3.53 6.73 -5.54
N GLY A 86 -3.35 5.41 -5.51
CA GLY A 86 -3.77 4.59 -4.37
C GLY A 86 -3.11 5.00 -3.06
N ASP A 87 -1.86 5.48 -3.09
CA ASP A 87 -1.15 6.01 -1.92
C ASP A 87 -1.85 7.24 -1.35
N VAL A 88 -2.23 8.19 -2.21
CA VAL A 88 -2.95 9.40 -1.80
C VAL A 88 -4.31 9.03 -1.22
N PHE A 89 -5.05 8.14 -1.87
CA PHE A 89 -6.34 7.65 -1.36
C PHE A 89 -6.18 6.97 0.01
N ALA A 90 -5.20 6.07 0.14
CA ALA A 90 -4.91 5.39 1.40
C ALA A 90 -4.57 6.38 2.52
N LYS A 91 -3.76 7.42 2.23
CA LYS A 91 -3.41 8.47 3.19
C LYS A 91 -4.62 9.29 3.64
N ILE A 92 -5.50 9.68 2.72
CA ILE A 92 -6.73 10.45 3.03
C ILE A 92 -7.63 9.68 3.99
N LEU A 93 -7.81 8.40 3.74
CA LEU A 93 -8.67 7.56 4.56
C LEU A 93 -7.98 7.06 5.84
N GLY A 94 -6.66 7.02 5.89
CA GLY A 94 -5.88 6.45 6.99
C GLY A 94 -5.77 4.93 6.89
N LEU A 95 -5.74 4.40 5.68
CA LEU A 95 -5.58 2.97 5.42
C LEU A 95 -4.14 2.52 5.68
N ASN A 96 -3.97 1.24 6.01
CA ASN A 96 -2.66 0.67 6.31
C ASN A 96 -1.73 0.62 5.09
N SER A 97 -2.28 0.49 3.89
CA SER A 97 -1.49 0.33 2.66
C SER A 97 -2.32 0.68 1.41
N PRO A 98 -1.68 0.90 0.25
CA PRO A 98 -2.37 1.03 -1.04
C PRO A 98 -2.75 -0.31 -1.69
N PHE A 99 -2.52 -1.44 -1.01
CA PHE A 99 -3.11 -2.73 -1.38
C PHE A 99 -4.48 -2.87 -0.74
N PHE A 100 -5.52 -2.43 -1.42
CA PHE A 100 -6.87 -2.48 -0.87
C PHE A 100 -7.90 -2.93 -1.90
N ALA A 101 -8.98 -3.49 -1.36
CA ALA A 101 -10.22 -3.76 -2.10
C ALA A 101 -11.37 -3.04 -1.42
N ILE A 102 -12.32 -2.54 -2.23
CA ILE A 102 -13.47 -1.81 -1.77
C ILE A 102 -14.72 -2.61 -2.11
N LYS A 103 -15.58 -2.85 -1.13
CA LYS A 103 -16.85 -3.51 -1.31
C LYS A 103 -17.88 -2.97 -0.30
N ASP A 104 -19.00 -2.45 -0.80
CA ASP A 104 -20.17 -2.04 0.01
C ASP A 104 -19.80 -1.12 1.20
N GLY A 105 -18.93 -0.14 0.96
CA GLY A 105 -18.47 0.80 1.99
C GLY A 105 -17.41 0.26 2.96
N LYS A 106 -17.00 -0.99 2.77
CA LYS A 106 -15.89 -1.63 3.48
C LYS A 106 -14.64 -1.58 2.64
N ILE A 107 -13.54 -1.20 3.26
CA ILE A 107 -12.22 -1.17 2.61
C ILE A 107 -11.31 -2.12 3.37
N THR A 108 -10.92 -3.20 2.68
CA THR A 108 -10.00 -4.19 3.23
C THR A 108 -8.61 -3.93 2.67
N THR A 109 -7.66 -3.63 3.55
CA THR A 109 -6.24 -3.45 3.21
C THR A 109 -5.46 -4.72 3.47
N LYS A 110 -4.43 -4.95 2.66
CA LYS A 110 -3.48 -6.04 2.78
C LYS A 110 -2.09 -5.50 3.08
N GLY A 111 -1.51 -5.92 4.20
CA GLY A 111 -0.22 -5.44 4.68
C GLY A 111 -0.27 -4.02 5.26
N LYS A 112 0.91 -3.55 5.70
CA LYS A 112 1.10 -2.22 6.27
C LYS A 112 2.36 -1.59 5.71
N GLY A 113 2.23 -0.39 5.14
CA GLY A 113 3.32 0.36 4.52
C GLY A 113 3.18 0.51 3.01
N SER A 114 4.23 1.02 2.37
CA SER A 114 4.25 1.33 0.93
C SER A 114 4.34 0.10 0.04
N GLY A 115 4.82 -1.01 0.57
CA GLY A 115 5.11 -2.23 -0.21
C GLY A 115 6.51 -2.26 -0.82
N PHE A 116 7.33 -1.22 -0.63
CA PHE A 116 8.72 -1.17 -1.12
C PHE A 116 9.74 -1.39 -0.01
N GLY A 117 10.89 -1.93 -0.38
CA GLY A 117 12.05 -2.10 0.51
C GLY A 117 11.80 -3.17 1.59
N VAL A 118 12.29 -2.92 2.79
CA VAL A 118 12.31 -3.92 3.87
C VAL A 118 10.93 -4.12 4.49
N SER A 119 10.43 -5.37 4.46
CA SER A 119 9.36 -5.76 5.38
C SER A 119 9.93 -5.89 6.79
N LEU A 120 9.54 -5.00 7.69
CA LEU A 120 10.00 -5.03 9.08
C LEU A 120 9.55 -6.29 9.81
N TYR A 121 8.39 -6.84 9.45
CA TYR A 121 7.89 -8.07 10.06
C TYR A 121 8.73 -9.27 9.64
N THR A 122 8.93 -9.47 8.33
CA THR A 122 9.83 -10.52 7.81
C THR A 122 11.25 -10.34 8.33
N ALA A 123 11.81 -9.12 8.34
CA ALA A 123 13.14 -8.83 8.85
C ALA A 123 13.28 -9.24 10.33
N ASN A 124 12.28 -8.96 11.17
CA ASN A 124 12.28 -9.36 12.56
C ASN A 124 12.27 -10.90 12.74
N ILE A 125 11.51 -11.61 11.92
CA ILE A 125 11.50 -13.08 11.95
C ILE A 125 12.85 -13.64 11.50
N MET A 126 13.45 -13.10 10.44
CA MET A 126 14.78 -13.48 9.98
C MET A 126 15.84 -13.29 11.09
N ALA A 127 15.84 -12.12 11.73
CA ALA A 127 16.76 -11.83 12.83
C ALA A 127 16.59 -12.81 14.01
N ARG A 128 15.36 -13.13 14.39
CA ARG A 128 15.05 -14.13 15.42
C ARG A 128 15.51 -15.54 15.04
N SER A 129 15.57 -15.83 13.75
CA SER A 129 16.05 -17.12 13.20
C SER A 129 17.56 -17.15 12.99
N GLY A 130 18.29 -16.09 13.39
CA GLY A 130 19.74 -16.03 13.34
C GLY A 130 20.33 -15.42 12.08
N SER A 131 19.52 -14.83 11.19
CA SER A 131 20.03 -14.10 10.03
C SER A 131 20.77 -12.84 10.46
N THR A 132 21.87 -12.53 9.78
CA THR A 132 22.62 -11.29 9.99
C THR A 132 21.88 -10.09 9.39
N TYR A 133 22.31 -8.88 9.74
CA TYR A 133 21.74 -7.68 9.14
C TYR A 133 22.06 -7.59 7.62
N GLU A 134 23.22 -8.10 7.21
CA GLU A 134 23.60 -8.21 5.81
C GLU A 134 22.65 -9.12 5.04
N ASP A 135 22.30 -10.29 5.59
CA ASP A 135 21.35 -11.22 4.98
C ASP A 135 19.98 -10.55 4.79
N ILE A 136 19.54 -9.80 5.80
CA ILE A 136 18.27 -9.08 5.75
C ILE A 136 18.30 -7.99 4.68
N ILE A 137 19.34 -7.16 4.63
CA ILE A 137 19.47 -6.10 3.63
C ILE A 137 19.53 -6.70 2.22
N ASN A 138 20.35 -7.73 2.00
CA ASN A 138 20.52 -8.36 0.69
C ASN A 138 19.26 -9.08 0.19
N LYS A 139 18.33 -9.45 1.09
CA LYS A 139 17.02 -10.00 0.69
C LYS A 139 16.16 -8.95 -0.02
N PHE A 140 16.21 -7.68 0.40
CA PHE A 140 15.31 -6.63 -0.07
C PHE A 140 15.93 -5.66 -1.07
N TYR A 141 17.26 -5.62 -1.12
CA TYR A 141 18.00 -4.71 -1.99
C TYR A 141 19.00 -5.49 -2.84
N SER A 142 19.16 -5.06 -4.09
CA SER A 142 20.13 -5.63 -5.02
C SER A 142 21.13 -4.57 -5.49
N GLY A 143 22.40 -4.98 -5.67
CA GLY A 143 23.43 -4.08 -6.17
C GLY A 143 23.80 -2.95 -5.20
N VAL A 144 23.55 -3.12 -3.89
CA VAL A 144 23.93 -2.17 -2.84
C VAL A 144 25.17 -2.65 -2.10
N ALA A 145 25.99 -1.71 -1.61
CA ALA A 145 27.12 -2.01 -0.74
C ALA A 145 26.83 -1.52 0.69
N ILE A 146 27.08 -2.37 1.66
CA ILE A 146 27.00 -2.01 3.07
C ILE A 146 28.35 -1.45 3.47
N VAL A 147 28.40 -0.18 3.86
CA VAL A 147 29.62 0.51 4.28
C VAL A 147 29.52 0.96 5.74
N SER A 148 30.57 0.71 6.53
CA SER A 148 30.72 1.32 7.84
C SER A 148 31.19 2.77 7.69
N ARG A 149 30.62 3.69 8.46
CA ARG A 149 31.11 5.06 8.59
C ARG A 149 31.96 5.20 9.84
#